data_09a2d0c9fd5f0219e58db953e8d8789b
#
_entry.id   09a2d0c9fd5f0219e58db953e8d8789b
#
_cell.length_a   1.000
_cell.length_b   1.000
_cell.length_c   1.000
_cell.angle_alpha   90.00
_cell.angle_beta   90.00
_cell.angle_gamma   90.00
#
_symmetry.space_group_name_H-M   'P 1'
#
loop_
_entity.id
_entity.type
_entity.pdbx_description
1 polymer ?
#
loop_
_entity_poly.entity_id
_entity_poly.type
_entity_poly.pdbx_seq_one_letter_code
_entity_poly.pdbx_strand_id
1 'polypeptide(L)'
;MNSITIAPAAEYSKDYVTVKNQIHILYSQAIVTFLFPVIAACCLAWFLWGVAYRSFLYVWLGLVFFHALARYNLLWKYHQTGIAPDNAGIWLNRFLASVFSSGVIWGVAGMVLVPYDSSIEYTLYNGLTMLITCGLVSGAMISYAINIWVLVAYSFPALVPPAIYLIWLGDYYNSAFGGFILLYYFFIGVAAARMNRQFNYYVEMELQQKEIKYRYEKLQQVYSDYRKRLRQ
;
A
#
# COMPACT_ATOMS: atom_id res chain seq x y z
N MET A 1 -36.87 13.57 25.21
CA MET A 1 -36.47 12.18 24.98
C MET A 1 -36.26 12.04 23.47
N ASN A 2 -35.03 12.31 23.00
CA ASN A 2 -34.70 12.18 21.57
C ASN A 2 -34.38 10.72 21.28
N SER A 3 -35.26 10.07 20.57
CA SER A 3 -35.02 8.75 19.98
C SER A 3 -33.93 8.90 18.92
N ILE A 4 -32.71 8.44 19.24
CA ILE A 4 -31.64 8.25 18.24
C ILE A 4 -32.13 7.10 17.35
N THR A 5 -32.66 7.45 16.21
CA THR A 5 -33.01 6.51 15.13
C THR A 5 -31.67 6.01 14.56
N ILE A 6 -31.15 4.90 15.11
CA ILE A 6 -30.03 4.18 14.51
C ILE A 6 -30.59 3.52 13.25
N ALA A 7 -30.33 4.11 12.09
CA ALA A 7 -30.63 3.49 10.82
C ALA A 7 -30.02 2.08 10.78
N PRO A 8 -30.76 1.05 10.34
CA PRO A 8 -30.29 -0.32 10.36
C PRO A 8 -29.08 -0.47 9.43
N ALA A 9 -28.02 -1.11 9.92
CA ALA A 9 -26.79 -1.43 9.19
C ALA A 9 -27.01 -2.30 7.91
N ALA A 10 -28.26 -2.67 7.64
CA ALA A 10 -28.68 -3.47 6.48
C ALA A 10 -28.79 -2.68 5.16
N GLU A 11 -28.61 -1.35 5.16
CA GLU A 11 -28.88 -0.52 3.99
C GLU A 11 -27.63 -0.27 3.11
N TYR A 12 -26.43 -0.60 3.60
CA TYR A 12 -25.21 -0.50 2.78
C TYR A 12 -24.81 -1.86 2.22
N SER A 13 -24.56 -1.92 0.92
CA SER A 13 -24.08 -3.14 0.29
C SER A 13 -22.80 -3.64 1.01
N LYS A 14 -22.67 -4.98 1.16
CA LYS A 14 -21.49 -5.63 1.77
C LYS A 14 -20.19 -5.11 1.15
N ASP A 15 -20.22 -4.82 -0.14
CA ASP A 15 -19.10 -4.28 -0.91
C ASP A 15 -18.68 -2.87 -0.43
N TYR A 16 -19.63 -1.99 -0.14
CA TYR A 16 -19.33 -0.65 0.36
C TYR A 16 -18.61 -0.69 1.73
N VAL A 17 -19.10 -1.52 2.65
CA VAL A 17 -18.49 -1.66 3.99
C VAL A 17 -17.05 -2.19 3.87
N THR A 18 -16.82 -3.15 2.98
CA THR A 18 -15.50 -3.71 2.72
C THR A 18 -14.55 -2.65 2.16
N VAL A 19 -14.97 -1.91 1.12
CA VAL A 19 -14.17 -0.84 0.50
C VAL A 19 -13.87 0.28 1.49
N LYS A 20 -14.85 0.70 2.28
CA LYS A 20 -14.67 1.71 3.33
C LYS A 20 -13.63 1.30 4.36
N ASN A 21 -13.67 0.04 4.84
CA ASN A 21 -12.71 -0.49 5.79
C ASN A 21 -11.31 -0.57 5.16
N GLN A 22 -11.19 -1.02 3.91
CA GLN A 22 -9.91 -1.04 3.19
C GLN A 22 -9.30 0.37 3.11
N ILE A 23 -10.07 1.38 2.70
CA ILE A 23 -9.60 2.77 2.62
C ILE A 23 -9.16 3.27 3.98
N HIS A 24 -9.95 3.05 5.03
CA HIS A 24 -9.62 3.48 6.38
C HIS A 24 -8.27 2.90 6.84
N ILE A 25 -8.04 1.60 6.61
CA ILE A 25 -6.78 0.95 7.00
C ILE A 25 -5.62 1.47 6.15
N LEU A 26 -5.79 1.62 4.82
CA LEU A 26 -4.76 2.17 3.94
C LEU A 26 -4.31 3.57 4.38
N TYR A 27 -5.24 4.44 4.74
CA TYR A 27 -4.93 5.80 5.19
C TYR A 27 -4.38 5.85 6.62
N SER A 28 -4.82 4.96 7.52
CA SER A 28 -4.30 4.90 8.90
C SER A 28 -2.82 4.46 8.95
N GLN A 29 -2.40 3.60 8.02
CA GLN A 29 -1.03 3.11 7.92
C GLN A 29 -0.14 3.98 7.00
N ALA A 30 -0.70 5.00 6.37
CA ALA A 30 0.00 5.79 5.35
C ALA A 30 1.26 6.50 5.90
N ILE A 31 1.29 6.95 7.16
CA ILE A 31 2.44 7.65 7.76
C ILE A 31 3.70 6.78 7.68
N VAL A 32 3.61 5.52 8.08
CA VAL A 32 4.73 4.58 8.05
C VAL A 32 5.19 4.36 6.61
N THR A 33 4.23 4.18 5.68
CA THR A 33 4.53 3.84 4.29
C THR A 33 5.11 4.98 3.46
N PHE A 34 5.08 6.24 3.92
CA PHE A 34 5.78 7.33 3.24
C PHE A 34 7.07 7.76 3.95
N LEU A 35 7.18 7.57 5.26
CA LEU A 35 8.39 7.96 6.01
C LEU A 35 9.58 7.04 5.67
N PHE A 36 9.34 5.72 5.63
CA PHE A 36 10.39 4.75 5.32
C PHE A 36 11.04 4.96 3.95
N PRO A 37 10.31 5.19 2.84
CA PRO A 37 10.90 5.54 1.56
C PRO A 37 11.78 6.79 1.60
N VAL A 38 11.43 7.82 2.38
CA VAL A 38 12.27 9.03 2.52
C VAL A 38 13.59 8.69 3.21
N ILE A 39 13.54 7.94 4.30
CA ILE A 39 14.76 7.50 5.01
C ILE A 39 15.63 6.63 4.09
N ALA A 40 15.02 5.66 3.41
CA ALA A 40 15.72 4.79 2.47
C ALA A 40 16.35 5.58 1.32
N ALA A 41 15.67 6.62 0.82
CA ALA A 41 16.20 7.49 -0.23
C ALA A 41 17.41 8.29 0.25
N CYS A 42 17.40 8.82 1.48
CA CYS A 42 18.56 9.50 2.06
C CYS A 42 19.75 8.54 2.23
N CYS A 43 19.51 7.32 2.72
CA CYS A 43 20.54 6.29 2.85
C CYS A 43 21.11 5.89 1.49
N LEU A 44 20.25 5.66 0.49
CA LEU A 44 20.68 5.32 -0.86
C LEU A 44 21.48 6.46 -1.51
N ALA A 45 21.04 7.70 -1.35
CA ALA A 45 21.73 8.86 -1.87
C ALA A 45 23.11 9.03 -1.23
N TRP A 46 23.23 8.82 0.08
CA TRP A 46 24.52 8.83 0.78
C TRP A 46 25.45 7.75 0.25
N PHE A 47 24.94 6.55 0.02
CA PHE A 47 25.70 5.42 -0.50
C PHE A 47 26.15 5.65 -1.96
N LEU A 48 25.29 6.22 -2.80
CA LEU A 48 25.58 6.48 -4.21
C LEU A 48 26.32 7.80 -4.46
N TRP A 49 26.70 8.55 -3.41
CA TRP A 49 27.25 9.90 -3.53
C TRP A 49 28.48 10.03 -4.41
N GLY A 50 29.35 9.01 -4.39
CA GLY A 50 30.58 8.96 -5.18
C GLY A 50 30.43 8.38 -6.58
N VAL A 51 29.28 7.76 -6.89
CA VAL A 51 29.07 6.96 -8.11
C VAL A 51 28.03 7.57 -9.03
N ALA A 52 26.90 7.99 -8.46
CA ALA A 52 25.80 8.58 -9.22
C ALA A 52 26.12 9.97 -9.75
N TYR A 53 25.58 10.32 -10.92
CA TYR A 53 25.60 11.69 -11.38
C TYR A 53 24.85 12.59 -10.40
N ARG A 54 25.53 13.55 -9.79
CA ARG A 54 24.98 14.42 -8.73
C ARG A 54 23.69 15.12 -9.15
N SER A 55 23.59 15.55 -10.40
CA SER A 55 22.38 16.20 -10.93
C SER A 55 21.17 15.27 -10.88
N PHE A 56 21.31 14.00 -11.29
CA PHE A 56 20.24 13.01 -11.24
C PHE A 56 19.88 12.67 -9.79
N LEU A 57 20.87 12.55 -8.92
CA LEU A 57 20.66 12.23 -7.51
C LEU A 57 19.85 13.35 -6.80
N TYR A 58 20.19 14.62 -7.04
CA TYR A 58 19.45 15.76 -6.47
C TYR A 58 18.02 15.86 -7.01
N VAL A 59 17.83 15.69 -8.33
CA VAL A 59 16.49 15.70 -8.94
C VAL A 59 15.64 14.57 -8.38
N TRP A 60 16.18 13.35 -8.30
CA TRP A 60 15.47 12.20 -7.75
C TRP A 60 15.12 12.39 -6.27
N LEU A 61 16.05 12.84 -5.43
CA LEU A 61 15.77 13.18 -4.03
C LEU A 61 14.67 14.26 -3.93
N GLY A 62 14.75 15.30 -4.73
CA GLY A 62 13.72 16.33 -4.80
C GLY A 62 12.33 15.76 -5.12
N LEU A 63 12.26 14.82 -6.08
CA LEU A 63 11.02 14.12 -6.43
C LEU A 63 10.50 13.26 -5.26
N VAL A 64 11.38 12.55 -4.53
CA VAL A 64 10.99 11.76 -3.35
C VAL A 64 10.40 12.66 -2.27
N PHE A 65 11.07 13.78 -1.93
CA PHE A 65 10.57 14.73 -0.93
C PHE A 65 9.26 15.41 -1.35
N PHE A 66 9.18 15.86 -2.60
CA PHE A 66 7.95 16.46 -3.14
C PHE A 66 6.77 15.45 -3.08
N HIS A 67 7.03 14.23 -3.49
CA HIS A 67 6.04 13.15 -3.42
C HIS A 67 5.60 12.85 -1.98
N ALA A 68 6.54 12.83 -1.02
CA ALA A 68 6.22 12.64 0.39
C ALA A 68 5.31 13.77 0.92
N LEU A 69 5.59 15.03 0.56
CA LEU A 69 4.73 16.18 0.89
C LEU A 69 3.34 16.08 0.26
N ALA A 70 3.26 15.65 -1.01
CA ALA A 70 1.98 15.44 -1.70
C ALA A 70 1.15 14.35 -1.00
N ARG A 71 1.77 13.25 -0.58
CA ARG A 71 1.11 12.19 0.19
C ARG A 71 0.67 12.66 1.57
N TYR A 72 1.49 13.45 2.26
CA TYR A 72 1.10 14.05 3.54
C TYR A 72 -0.14 14.94 3.38
N ASN A 73 -0.17 15.80 2.36
CA ASN A 73 -1.34 16.63 2.05
C ASN A 73 -2.59 15.81 1.72
N LEU A 74 -2.42 14.69 0.98
CA LEU A 74 -3.52 13.77 0.68
C LEU A 74 -4.09 13.16 1.95
N LEU A 75 -3.21 12.71 2.86
CA LEU A 75 -3.58 12.15 4.15
C LEU A 75 -4.30 13.16 5.04
N TRP A 76 -3.78 14.40 5.10
CA TRP A 76 -4.37 15.48 5.86
C TRP A 76 -5.79 15.83 5.37
N LYS A 77 -5.98 15.96 4.05
CA LYS A 77 -7.30 16.17 3.45
C LYS A 77 -8.27 15.03 3.75
N TYR A 78 -7.81 13.79 3.70
CA TYR A 78 -8.62 12.63 4.04
C TYR A 78 -9.17 12.71 5.47
N HIS A 79 -8.31 13.05 6.45
CA HIS A 79 -8.73 13.17 7.85
C HIS A 79 -9.70 14.33 8.10
N GLN A 80 -9.63 15.40 7.31
CA GLN A 80 -10.56 16.52 7.40
C GLN A 80 -11.93 16.24 6.78
N THR A 81 -11.96 15.52 5.66
CA THR A 81 -13.18 15.37 4.86
C THR A 81 -13.99 14.13 5.26
N GLY A 82 -13.32 13.07 5.75
CA GLY A 82 -13.94 11.78 6.02
C GLY A 82 -14.37 11.02 4.76
N ILE A 83 -14.93 9.82 4.97
CA ILE A 83 -15.44 8.97 3.88
C ILE A 83 -16.97 9.05 3.91
N ALA A 84 -17.55 9.64 2.86
CA ALA A 84 -18.97 9.50 2.52
C ALA A 84 -19.14 8.37 1.49
N PRO A 85 -20.34 7.74 1.41
CA PRO A 85 -20.59 6.68 0.42
C PRO A 85 -20.24 7.08 -1.01
N ASP A 86 -20.57 8.30 -1.40
CA ASP A 86 -20.43 8.81 -2.76
C ASP A 86 -18.97 9.14 -3.13
N ASN A 87 -18.04 9.27 -2.16
CA ASN A 87 -16.66 9.67 -2.41
C ASN A 87 -15.61 8.55 -2.15
N ALA A 88 -16.03 7.38 -1.72
CA ALA A 88 -15.11 6.27 -1.39
C ALA A 88 -14.24 5.88 -2.59
N GLY A 89 -14.80 5.74 -3.78
CA GLY A 89 -14.06 5.44 -5.01
C GLY A 89 -13.03 6.51 -5.37
N ILE A 90 -13.35 7.78 -5.13
CA ILE A 90 -12.45 8.91 -5.40
C ILE A 90 -11.21 8.83 -4.47
N TRP A 91 -11.41 8.52 -3.19
CA TRP A 91 -10.31 8.37 -2.23
C TRP A 91 -9.42 7.17 -2.55
N LEU A 92 -10.00 6.04 -2.97
CA LEU A 92 -9.24 4.88 -3.42
C LEU A 92 -8.39 5.21 -4.65
N ASN A 93 -8.97 5.87 -5.65
CA ASN A 93 -8.23 6.26 -6.87
C ASN A 93 -7.09 7.26 -6.59
N ARG A 94 -7.31 8.23 -5.69
CA ARG A 94 -6.25 9.16 -5.26
C ARG A 94 -5.12 8.43 -4.54
N PHE A 95 -5.46 7.45 -3.71
CA PHE A 95 -4.47 6.61 -3.05
C PHE A 95 -3.69 5.78 -4.06
N LEU A 96 -4.37 5.11 -5.00
CA LEU A 96 -3.75 4.33 -6.08
C LEU A 96 -2.79 5.18 -6.93
N ALA A 97 -3.20 6.37 -7.35
CA ALA A 97 -2.35 7.29 -8.12
C ALA A 97 -1.10 7.70 -7.32
N SER A 98 -1.25 7.99 -6.04
CA SER A 98 -0.14 8.31 -5.14
C SER A 98 0.84 7.15 -4.97
N VAL A 99 0.34 5.93 -4.83
CA VAL A 99 1.17 4.73 -4.66
C VAL A 99 1.88 4.38 -5.97
N PHE A 100 1.19 4.48 -7.10
CA PHE A 100 1.76 4.27 -8.44
C PHE A 100 2.91 5.24 -8.72
N SER A 101 2.71 6.53 -8.45
CA SER A 101 3.79 7.54 -8.63
C SER A 101 4.99 7.26 -7.74
N SER A 102 4.79 6.76 -6.51
CA SER A 102 5.88 6.30 -5.65
C SER A 102 6.66 5.14 -6.29
N GLY A 103 5.94 4.15 -6.83
CA GLY A 103 6.54 3.02 -7.53
C GLY A 103 7.37 3.46 -8.74
N VAL A 104 6.86 4.42 -9.54
CA VAL A 104 7.60 4.99 -10.68
C VAL A 104 8.88 5.69 -10.23
N ILE A 105 8.84 6.52 -9.16
CA ILE A 105 10.02 7.22 -8.64
C ILE A 105 11.12 6.23 -8.22
N TRP A 106 10.76 5.13 -7.58
CA TRP A 106 11.70 4.09 -7.18
C TRP A 106 12.16 3.21 -8.36
N GLY A 107 11.28 2.94 -9.32
CA GLY A 107 11.66 2.23 -10.55
C GLY A 107 12.65 3.02 -11.40
N VAL A 108 12.45 4.35 -11.54
CA VAL A 108 13.40 5.22 -12.22
C VAL A 108 14.76 5.25 -11.50
N ALA A 109 14.77 5.22 -10.16
CA ALA A 109 16.03 5.12 -9.40
C ALA A 109 16.87 3.91 -9.82
N GLY A 110 16.24 2.74 -9.98
CA GLY A 110 16.92 1.50 -10.38
C GLY A 110 17.43 1.49 -11.82
N MET A 111 17.04 2.45 -12.65
CA MET A 111 17.48 2.53 -14.05
C MET A 111 18.46 3.67 -14.31
N VAL A 112 18.41 4.76 -13.52
CA VAL A 112 19.07 6.03 -13.88
C VAL A 112 20.12 6.45 -12.87
N LEU A 113 20.01 6.07 -11.59
CA LEU A 113 20.93 6.57 -10.55
C LEU A 113 22.34 5.98 -10.68
N VAL A 114 22.45 4.74 -11.08
CA VAL A 114 23.74 4.08 -11.27
C VAL A 114 24.11 4.15 -12.75
N PRO A 115 25.22 4.84 -13.13
CA PRO A 115 25.70 4.84 -14.50
C PRO A 115 26.01 3.41 -14.96
N TYR A 116 25.80 3.12 -16.24
CA TYR A 116 26.19 1.83 -16.79
C TYR A 116 27.71 1.76 -16.93
N ASP A 117 28.30 0.73 -16.32
CA ASP A 117 29.68 0.32 -16.50
C ASP A 117 29.72 -1.21 -16.38
N SER A 118 30.55 -1.88 -17.16
CA SER A 118 30.70 -3.33 -17.16
C SER A 118 31.50 -3.87 -15.97
N SER A 119 31.99 -2.98 -15.08
CA SER A 119 32.73 -3.40 -13.88
C SER A 119 31.79 -4.01 -12.84
N ILE A 120 32.32 -4.97 -12.07
CA ILE A 120 31.58 -5.63 -11.00
C ILE A 120 31.12 -4.65 -9.91
N GLU A 121 31.87 -3.55 -9.72
CA GLU A 121 31.56 -2.53 -8.72
C GLU A 121 30.23 -1.84 -9.03
N TYR A 122 30.00 -1.42 -10.28
CA TYR A 122 28.73 -0.81 -10.70
C TYR A 122 27.56 -1.79 -10.64
N THR A 123 27.80 -3.06 -10.94
CA THR A 123 26.81 -4.12 -10.76
C THR A 123 26.38 -4.25 -9.29
N LEU A 124 27.32 -4.13 -8.34
CA LEU A 124 26.99 -4.14 -6.90
C LEU A 124 26.15 -2.93 -6.48
N TYR A 125 26.39 -1.73 -7.03
CA TYR A 125 25.57 -0.56 -6.76
C TYR A 125 24.13 -0.73 -7.31
N ASN A 126 23.98 -1.30 -8.51
CA ASN A 126 22.68 -1.67 -9.06
C ASN A 126 21.96 -2.68 -8.16
N GLY A 127 22.67 -3.73 -7.75
CA GLY A 127 22.16 -4.77 -6.86
C GLY A 127 21.69 -4.19 -5.52
N LEU A 128 22.45 -3.28 -4.91
CA LEU A 128 22.07 -2.63 -3.65
C LEU A 128 20.84 -1.74 -3.84
N THR A 129 20.77 -0.94 -4.93
CA THR A 129 19.62 -0.10 -5.24
C THR A 129 18.35 -0.95 -5.36
N MET A 130 18.45 -2.09 -6.05
CA MET A 130 17.35 -3.03 -6.18
C MET A 130 17.01 -3.74 -4.87
N LEU A 131 18.00 -4.10 -4.05
CA LEU A 131 17.78 -4.70 -2.74
C LEU A 131 16.96 -3.76 -1.82
N ILE A 132 17.31 -2.48 -1.80
CA ILE A 132 16.56 -1.46 -1.04
C ILE A 132 15.12 -1.35 -1.58
N THR A 133 14.94 -1.32 -2.90
CA THR A 133 13.62 -1.26 -3.53
C THR A 133 12.79 -2.50 -3.20
N CYS A 134 13.38 -3.71 -3.26
CA CYS A 134 12.73 -4.95 -2.82
C CYS A 134 12.34 -4.89 -1.33
N GLY A 135 13.20 -4.37 -0.48
CA GLY A 135 12.90 -4.16 0.95
C GLY A 135 11.70 -3.23 1.16
N LEU A 136 11.62 -2.13 0.41
CA LEU A 136 10.48 -1.21 0.47
C LEU A 136 9.18 -1.88 -0.02
N VAL A 137 9.24 -2.68 -1.08
CA VAL A 137 8.07 -3.43 -1.58
C VAL A 137 7.62 -4.48 -0.56
N SER A 138 8.56 -5.19 0.09
CA SER A 138 8.24 -6.12 1.19
C SER A 138 7.54 -5.43 2.36
N GLY A 139 8.08 -4.28 2.79
CA GLY A 139 7.45 -3.49 3.86
C GLY A 139 6.07 -2.96 3.48
N ALA A 140 5.92 -2.49 2.24
CA ALA A 140 4.66 -2.00 1.72
C ALA A 140 3.60 -3.13 1.55
N MET A 141 4.02 -4.37 1.29
CA MET A 141 3.11 -5.52 1.14
C MET A 141 2.22 -5.68 2.37
N ILE A 142 2.74 -5.49 3.58
CA ILE A 142 1.97 -5.63 4.83
C ILE A 142 0.76 -4.68 4.84
N SER A 143 0.94 -3.44 4.36
CA SER A 143 -0.12 -2.43 4.35
C SER A 143 -1.00 -2.49 3.09
N TYR A 144 -0.42 -2.84 1.94
CA TYR A 144 -1.09 -2.73 0.64
C TYR A 144 -1.78 -4.03 0.20
N ALA A 145 -1.42 -5.19 0.79
CA ALA A 145 -2.05 -6.47 0.46
C ALA A 145 -3.55 -6.54 0.82
N ILE A 146 -4.05 -5.60 1.63
CA ILE A 146 -5.47 -5.42 1.92
C ILE A 146 -6.27 -5.19 0.63
N ASN A 147 -5.68 -4.46 -0.33
CA ASN A 147 -6.21 -4.32 -1.67
C ASN A 147 -5.09 -4.62 -2.67
N ILE A 148 -5.23 -5.74 -3.39
CA ILE A 148 -4.19 -6.26 -4.28
C ILE A 148 -3.80 -5.26 -5.38
N TRP A 149 -4.74 -4.44 -5.86
CA TRP A 149 -4.48 -3.43 -6.89
C TRP A 149 -3.58 -2.31 -6.38
N VAL A 150 -3.66 -1.98 -5.09
CA VAL A 150 -2.76 -1.00 -4.45
C VAL A 150 -1.34 -1.52 -4.43
N LEU A 151 -1.14 -2.79 -4.08
CA LEU A 151 0.19 -3.39 -4.10
C LEU A 151 0.74 -3.49 -5.52
N VAL A 152 -0.05 -3.94 -6.48
CA VAL A 152 0.37 -4.02 -7.89
C VAL A 152 0.73 -2.65 -8.43
N ALA A 153 -0.07 -1.61 -8.14
CA ALA A 153 0.19 -0.25 -8.56
C ALA A 153 1.54 0.29 -8.04
N TYR A 154 2.00 -0.17 -6.87
CA TYR A 154 3.31 0.19 -6.32
C TYR A 154 4.43 -0.68 -6.88
N SER A 155 4.28 -2.01 -6.71
CA SER A 155 5.37 -2.96 -6.92
C SER A 155 5.71 -3.17 -8.41
N PHE A 156 4.71 -3.10 -9.30
CA PHE A 156 4.94 -3.27 -10.74
C PHE A 156 5.90 -2.21 -11.29
N PRO A 157 5.63 -0.89 -11.18
CA PRO A 157 6.55 0.13 -11.72
C PRO A 157 7.86 0.21 -10.95
N ALA A 158 7.90 -0.19 -9.67
CA ALA A 158 9.11 -0.18 -8.87
C ALA A 158 10.09 -1.30 -9.22
N LEU A 159 9.61 -2.48 -9.64
CA LEU A 159 10.45 -3.67 -9.82
C LEU A 159 10.54 -4.14 -11.27
N VAL A 160 9.44 -4.17 -12.01
CA VAL A 160 9.41 -4.83 -13.33
C VAL A 160 10.22 -4.05 -14.38
N PRO A 161 10.04 -2.74 -14.58
CA PRO A 161 10.85 -1.99 -15.55
C PRO A 161 12.35 -2.02 -15.24
N PRO A 162 12.82 -1.81 -13.97
CA PRO A 162 14.25 -1.94 -13.66
C PRO A 162 14.78 -3.36 -13.87
N ALA A 163 14.00 -4.40 -13.55
CA ALA A 163 14.42 -5.78 -13.79
C ALA A 163 14.64 -6.06 -15.27
N ILE A 164 13.70 -5.61 -16.12
CA ILE A 164 13.83 -5.73 -17.59
C ILE A 164 15.03 -4.92 -18.08
N TYR A 165 15.25 -3.71 -17.53
CA TYR A 165 16.40 -2.89 -17.86
C TYR A 165 17.73 -3.61 -17.53
N LEU A 166 17.85 -4.22 -16.34
CA LEU A 166 19.04 -4.98 -15.94
C LEU A 166 19.29 -6.19 -16.88
N ILE A 167 18.24 -6.90 -17.29
CA ILE A 167 18.35 -7.99 -18.27
C ILE A 167 18.80 -7.46 -19.63
N TRP A 168 18.30 -6.30 -20.03
CA TRP A 168 18.62 -5.69 -21.32
C TRP A 168 20.07 -5.20 -21.40
N LEU A 169 20.71 -4.86 -20.28
CA LEU A 169 22.14 -4.51 -20.22
C LEU A 169 23.04 -5.66 -20.72
N GLY A 170 22.57 -6.91 -20.64
CA GLY A 170 23.14 -8.07 -21.32
C GLY A 170 24.38 -8.69 -20.65
N ASP A 171 24.93 -8.11 -19.60
CA ASP A 171 25.99 -8.75 -18.84
C ASP A 171 25.44 -9.81 -17.88
N TYR A 172 26.29 -10.79 -17.53
CA TYR A 172 25.88 -11.95 -16.72
C TYR A 172 25.29 -11.58 -15.36
N TYR A 173 25.91 -10.65 -14.65
CA TYR A 173 25.51 -10.32 -13.28
C TYR A 173 24.23 -9.47 -13.24
N ASN A 174 24.14 -8.43 -14.09
CA ASN A 174 22.93 -7.61 -14.17
C ASN A 174 21.74 -8.43 -14.68
N SER A 175 21.94 -9.32 -15.67
CA SER A 175 20.89 -10.23 -16.14
C SER A 175 20.42 -11.19 -15.04
N ALA A 176 21.34 -11.74 -14.24
CA ALA A 176 20.99 -12.58 -13.10
C ALA A 176 20.20 -11.81 -12.03
N PHE A 177 20.63 -10.58 -11.66
CA PHE A 177 19.88 -9.72 -10.75
C PHE A 177 18.47 -9.41 -11.26
N GLY A 178 18.34 -9.04 -12.54
CA GLY A 178 17.02 -8.81 -13.16
C GLY A 178 16.11 -10.03 -13.06
N GLY A 179 16.64 -11.22 -13.33
CA GLY A 179 15.93 -12.49 -13.18
C GLY A 179 15.48 -12.76 -11.75
N PHE A 180 16.35 -12.52 -10.76
CA PHE A 180 16.00 -12.67 -9.34
C PHE A 180 14.93 -11.66 -8.89
N ILE A 181 14.94 -10.43 -9.40
CA ILE A 181 13.91 -9.43 -9.10
C ILE A 181 12.55 -9.86 -9.66
N LEU A 182 12.50 -10.41 -10.88
CA LEU A 182 11.24 -10.94 -11.45
C LEU A 182 10.73 -12.14 -10.65
N LEU A 183 11.61 -13.03 -10.23
CA LEU A 183 11.27 -14.16 -9.36
C LEU A 183 10.74 -13.65 -8.00
N TYR A 184 11.42 -12.69 -7.39
CA TYR A 184 10.97 -12.03 -6.16
C TYR A 184 9.59 -11.38 -6.35
N TYR A 185 9.37 -10.64 -7.44
CA TYR A 185 8.07 -10.03 -7.76
C TYR A 185 6.95 -11.08 -7.82
N PHE A 186 7.21 -12.23 -8.44
CA PHE A 186 6.27 -13.35 -8.47
C PHE A 186 5.93 -13.84 -7.05
N PHE A 187 6.93 -14.07 -6.19
CA PHE A 187 6.70 -14.52 -4.82
C PHE A 187 5.94 -13.50 -3.98
N ILE A 188 6.25 -12.22 -4.11
CA ILE A 188 5.49 -11.14 -3.45
C ILE A 188 4.04 -11.14 -3.90
N GLY A 189 3.77 -11.35 -5.19
CA GLY A 189 2.40 -11.46 -5.72
C GLY A 189 1.62 -12.62 -5.10
N VAL A 190 2.25 -13.80 -5.00
CA VAL A 190 1.62 -14.98 -4.36
C VAL A 190 1.37 -14.73 -2.86
N ALA A 191 2.34 -14.18 -2.15
CA ALA A 191 2.21 -13.86 -0.72
C ALA A 191 1.10 -12.83 -0.48
N ALA A 192 1.06 -11.79 -1.28
CA ALA A 192 0.03 -10.74 -1.21
C ALA A 192 -1.38 -11.27 -1.49
N ALA A 193 -1.53 -12.13 -2.50
CA ALA A 193 -2.82 -12.77 -2.79
C ALA A 193 -3.31 -13.64 -1.63
N ARG A 194 -2.39 -14.30 -0.92
CA ARG A 194 -2.71 -15.05 0.30
C ARG A 194 -3.15 -14.12 1.43
N MET A 195 -2.41 -13.04 1.67
CA MET A 195 -2.75 -12.05 2.71
C MET A 195 -4.08 -11.36 2.41
N ASN A 196 -4.34 -11.00 1.16
CA ASN A 196 -5.62 -10.40 0.75
C ASN A 196 -6.81 -11.32 1.03
N ARG A 197 -6.67 -12.62 0.73
CA ARG A 197 -7.71 -13.62 1.06
C ARG A 197 -7.95 -13.74 2.56
N GLN A 198 -6.88 -13.77 3.35
CA GLN A 198 -6.99 -13.82 4.81
C GLN A 198 -7.68 -12.56 5.35
N PHE A 199 -7.33 -11.38 4.85
CA PHE A 199 -7.97 -10.13 5.24
C PHE A 199 -9.48 -10.13 4.94
N ASN A 200 -9.87 -10.52 3.72
CA ASN A 200 -11.28 -10.59 3.34
C ASN A 200 -12.05 -11.59 4.22
N TYR A 201 -11.45 -12.72 4.57
CA TYR A 201 -12.03 -13.68 5.50
C TYR A 201 -12.24 -13.08 6.90
N TYR A 202 -11.25 -12.35 7.45
CA TYR A 202 -11.39 -11.68 8.75
C TYR A 202 -12.50 -10.62 8.74
N VAL A 203 -12.60 -9.82 7.68
CA VAL A 203 -13.67 -8.82 7.54
C VAL A 203 -15.05 -9.50 7.51
N GLU A 204 -15.18 -10.62 6.79
CA GLU A 204 -16.42 -11.36 6.72
C GLU A 204 -16.83 -11.93 8.08
N MET A 205 -15.88 -12.52 8.82
CA MET A 205 -16.11 -13.04 10.17
C MET A 205 -16.51 -11.92 11.15
N GLU A 206 -15.88 -10.74 11.07
CA GLU A 206 -16.23 -9.59 11.90
C GLU A 206 -17.67 -9.10 11.62
N LEU A 207 -18.06 -9.05 10.36
CA LEU A 207 -19.43 -8.67 9.97
C LEU A 207 -20.45 -9.69 10.50
N GLN A 208 -20.18 -10.99 10.39
CA GLN A 208 -21.04 -12.05 10.93
C GLN A 208 -21.18 -11.95 12.45
N GLN A 209 -20.07 -11.70 13.17
CA GLN A 209 -20.13 -11.52 14.63
C GLN A 209 -20.97 -10.30 15.02
N LYS A 210 -20.84 -9.17 14.32
CA LYS A 210 -21.67 -7.97 14.55
C LYS A 210 -23.15 -8.25 14.31
N GLU A 211 -23.49 -9.01 13.27
CA GLU A 211 -24.87 -9.40 12.97
C GLU A 211 -25.45 -10.31 14.05
N ILE A 212 -24.70 -11.33 14.49
CA ILE A 212 -25.13 -12.24 15.57
C ILE A 212 -25.35 -11.45 16.85
N LYS A 213 -24.41 -10.55 17.21
CA LYS A 213 -24.54 -9.70 18.40
C LYS A 213 -25.79 -8.82 18.35
N TYR A 214 -26.04 -8.19 17.21
CA TYR A 214 -27.25 -7.36 16.99
C TYR A 214 -28.53 -8.18 17.15
N ARG A 215 -28.60 -9.40 16.55
CA ARG A 215 -29.74 -10.30 16.69
C ARG A 215 -29.94 -10.72 18.15
N TYR A 216 -28.88 -11.02 18.88
CA TYR A 216 -28.91 -11.39 20.29
C TYR A 216 -29.46 -10.24 21.16
N GLU A 217 -28.97 -9.04 20.98
CA GLU A 217 -29.43 -7.83 21.69
C GLU A 217 -30.92 -7.58 21.42
N LYS A 218 -31.36 -7.70 20.18
CA LYS A 218 -32.78 -7.56 19.80
C LYS A 218 -33.67 -8.63 20.47
N LEU A 219 -33.21 -9.87 20.49
CA LEU A 219 -33.93 -10.96 21.21
C LEU A 219 -34.04 -10.70 22.70
N GLN A 220 -32.95 -10.22 23.33
CA GLN A 220 -32.99 -9.83 24.76
C GLN A 220 -33.98 -8.70 25.04
N GLN A 221 -34.05 -7.70 24.17
CA GLN A 221 -35.02 -6.62 24.30
C GLN A 221 -36.47 -7.16 24.22
N VAL A 222 -36.78 -7.94 23.20
CA VAL A 222 -38.12 -8.56 23.04
C VAL A 222 -38.49 -9.42 24.26
N TYR A 223 -37.52 -10.23 24.75
CA TYR A 223 -37.74 -11.07 25.92
C TYR A 223 -37.98 -10.25 27.20
N SER A 224 -37.22 -9.17 27.38
CA SER A 224 -37.42 -8.25 28.53
C SER A 224 -38.79 -7.57 28.52
N ASP A 225 -39.25 -7.14 27.35
CA ASP A 225 -40.55 -6.48 27.17
C ASP A 225 -41.69 -7.48 27.37
N TYR A 226 -41.55 -8.72 26.90
CA TYR A 226 -42.53 -9.78 27.16
C TYR A 226 -42.64 -10.08 28.67
N ARG A 227 -41.48 -10.19 29.37
CA ARG A 227 -41.46 -10.40 30.83
C ARG A 227 -42.11 -9.25 31.60
N LYS A 228 -41.94 -8.00 31.17
CA LYS A 228 -42.61 -6.84 31.79
C LYS A 228 -44.15 -6.90 31.65
N ARG A 229 -44.66 -7.30 30.48
CA ARG A 229 -46.11 -7.46 30.21
C ARG A 229 -46.75 -8.57 31.01
N LEU A 230 -46.00 -9.65 31.32
CA LEU A 230 -46.52 -10.75 32.19
C LEU A 230 -46.60 -10.40 33.65
N ARG A 231 -45.97 -9.31 34.08
CA ARG A 231 -45.94 -8.84 35.50
C ARG A 231 -46.99 -7.76 35.78
N GLN A 232 -47.64 -7.24 34.77
CA GLN A 232 -48.80 -6.35 34.85
C GLN A 232 -50.13 -7.14 34.79
#